data_5ce09f72502de66769e18352db713646
#
_entry.id   5ce09f72502de66769e18352db713646
#
_cell.length_a   1.000
_cell.length_b   1.000
_cell.length_c   1.000
_cell.angle_alpha   90.00
_cell.angle_beta   90.00
_cell.angle_gamma   90.00
#
_symmetry.space_group_name_H-M   'P 1'
#
loop_
_entity.id
_entity.type
_entity.pdbx_description
1 polymer ?
#
loop_
_entity_poly.entity_id
_entity_poly.type
_entity_poly.pdbx_seq_one_letter_code
_entity_poly.pdbx_strand_id
1 'polypeptide(L)'
;MVFREEENEREADVRWSLTKTGLYLATDRMTEVNMNFSADVCAEGLLSLTEALKTGKPEGLKTFSRTASTIYPLLETLPEPARTSWFDYDHFYSDHVFEEELPILRRETSFRSVCDVGGNTGKFALAAAAFDPDVHVTIADLPEQCAAAKEKIADAGLSSRIALNPCDILKSSPADLPGGIDVWWMSQFLDCFSNEQAVRILRLVRDAMEERAVLAVNEIFGDRQRRDTAALVVDECSLYFTAIANGVSRFFNSAEFMECLSAAGFKVKSLHDGLGLGHTLIIAEKA
;
A
#
# COMPACT_ATOMS: atom_id res chain seq x y z
N MET A 1 -2.06 -1.39 -30.26
CA MET A 1 -1.15 -1.88 -31.32
C MET A 1 -1.84 -2.96 -32.12
N VAL A 2 -2.05 -2.68 -33.38
CA VAL A 2 -2.71 -3.57 -34.36
C VAL A 2 -1.78 -3.76 -35.55
N PHE A 3 -1.98 -4.83 -36.31
CA PHE A 3 -1.33 -5.03 -37.61
C PHE A 3 -2.37 -5.41 -38.65
N ARG A 4 -2.05 -5.14 -39.92
CA ARG A 4 -2.87 -5.47 -41.09
C ARG A 4 -2.57 -6.92 -41.47
N GLU A 5 -3.60 -7.75 -41.64
CA GLU A 5 -3.44 -9.19 -41.94
C GLU A 5 -3.08 -9.50 -43.40
N GLU A 6 -3.51 -8.68 -44.37
CA GLU A 6 -3.23 -8.92 -45.79
C GLU A 6 -2.94 -7.64 -46.58
N GLU A 7 -1.96 -7.71 -47.51
CA GLU A 7 -1.50 -6.56 -48.30
C GLU A 7 -2.28 -6.29 -49.59
N ASN A 8 -3.22 -7.15 -50.00
CA ASN A 8 -3.80 -7.11 -51.36
C ASN A 8 -5.31 -7.00 -51.45
N GLU A 9 -6.02 -6.68 -50.40
CA GLU A 9 -7.46 -6.50 -50.43
C GLU A 9 -7.86 -5.03 -50.64
N ARG A 10 -9.06 -4.80 -51.28
CA ARG A 10 -9.66 -3.46 -51.37
C ARG A 10 -9.83 -2.88 -49.96
N GLU A 11 -9.71 -1.58 -49.82
CA GLU A 11 -9.76 -0.86 -48.54
C GLU A 11 -10.94 -1.25 -47.62
N ALA A 12 -12.06 -1.73 -48.26
CA ALA A 12 -13.26 -2.22 -47.56
C ALA A 12 -13.12 -3.63 -46.93
N ASP A 13 -12.11 -4.40 -47.32
CA ASP A 13 -11.93 -5.81 -46.91
C ASP A 13 -10.71 -6.02 -46.01
N VAL A 14 -10.08 -4.95 -45.55
CA VAL A 14 -8.89 -5.01 -44.70
C VAL A 14 -9.26 -5.54 -43.31
N ARG A 15 -8.63 -6.63 -42.90
CA ARG A 15 -8.73 -7.19 -41.53
C ARG A 15 -7.59 -6.69 -40.70
N TRP A 16 -7.93 -6.37 -39.42
CA TRP A 16 -6.99 -5.90 -38.44
C TRP A 16 -6.97 -6.88 -37.27
N SER A 17 -5.78 -7.29 -36.84
CA SER A 17 -5.61 -8.13 -35.69
C SER A 17 -4.72 -7.45 -34.64
N LEU A 18 -4.91 -7.82 -33.39
CA LEU A 18 -4.05 -7.35 -32.31
C LEU A 18 -2.69 -8.06 -32.37
N THR A 19 -1.62 -7.30 -32.20
CA THR A 19 -0.32 -7.88 -31.87
C THR A 19 -0.37 -8.54 -30.48
N LYS A 20 0.64 -9.33 -30.11
CA LYS A 20 0.75 -9.85 -28.73
C LYS A 20 0.67 -8.73 -27.69
N THR A 21 1.41 -7.64 -27.90
CA THR A 21 1.35 -6.46 -27.02
C THR A 21 -0.05 -5.84 -27.00
N GLY A 22 -0.70 -5.72 -28.16
CA GLY A 22 -2.08 -5.23 -28.26
C GLY A 22 -3.07 -6.14 -27.50
N LEU A 23 -2.86 -7.46 -27.54
CA LEU A 23 -3.67 -8.41 -26.81
C LEU A 23 -3.49 -8.23 -25.26
N TYR A 24 -2.24 -8.11 -24.79
CA TYR A 24 -1.98 -7.81 -23.37
C TYR A 24 -2.64 -6.52 -22.94
N LEU A 25 -2.48 -5.43 -23.68
CA LEU A 25 -3.14 -4.15 -23.39
C LEU A 25 -4.66 -4.25 -23.30
N ALA A 26 -5.27 -5.19 -24.04
CA ALA A 26 -6.72 -5.36 -24.10
C ALA A 26 -7.30 -6.37 -23.09
N THR A 27 -6.48 -7.27 -22.53
CA THR A 27 -7.01 -8.43 -21.78
C THR A 27 -6.27 -8.74 -20.47
N ASP A 28 -5.09 -8.16 -20.25
CA ASP A 28 -4.32 -8.43 -19.05
C ASP A 28 -4.73 -7.50 -17.90
N ARG A 29 -5.17 -8.08 -16.79
CA ARG A 29 -5.69 -7.31 -15.64
C ARG A 29 -4.65 -6.41 -15.00
N MET A 30 -3.39 -6.87 -14.88
CA MET A 30 -2.31 -6.03 -14.36
C MET A 30 -2.12 -4.79 -15.24
N THR A 31 -2.08 -4.99 -16.57
CA THR A 31 -1.95 -3.91 -17.54
C THR A 31 -3.12 -2.93 -17.44
N GLU A 32 -4.35 -3.43 -17.35
CA GLU A 32 -5.55 -2.61 -17.19
C GLU A 32 -5.49 -1.73 -15.94
N VAL A 33 -5.20 -2.33 -14.80
CA VAL A 33 -5.11 -1.63 -13.49
C VAL A 33 -4.03 -0.54 -13.52
N ASN A 34 -2.84 -0.85 -14.04
CA ASN A 34 -1.76 0.13 -14.14
C ASN A 34 -2.08 1.27 -15.13
N MET A 35 -2.69 0.96 -16.26
CA MET A 35 -3.10 1.96 -17.23
C MET A 35 -4.18 2.89 -16.68
N ASN A 36 -5.20 2.33 -16.01
CA ASN A 36 -6.28 3.11 -15.42
C ASN A 36 -5.75 4.02 -14.30
N PHE A 37 -4.93 3.49 -13.38
CA PHE A 37 -4.30 4.31 -12.34
C PHE A 37 -3.45 5.44 -12.94
N SER A 38 -2.65 5.12 -13.95
CA SER A 38 -1.81 6.12 -14.61
C SER A 38 -2.64 7.21 -15.31
N ALA A 39 -3.74 6.82 -15.99
CA ALA A 39 -4.58 7.74 -16.75
C ALA A 39 -5.49 8.59 -15.84
N ASP A 40 -6.20 7.93 -14.90
CA ASP A 40 -7.29 8.55 -14.15
C ASP A 40 -6.79 9.27 -12.89
N VAL A 41 -5.69 8.79 -12.29
CA VAL A 41 -5.14 9.34 -11.05
C VAL A 41 -3.90 10.20 -11.30
N CYS A 42 -2.97 9.73 -12.14
CA CYS A 42 -1.64 10.32 -12.22
C CYS A 42 -1.48 11.37 -13.31
N ALA A 43 -2.01 11.15 -14.52
CA ALA A 43 -1.61 11.88 -15.72
C ALA A 43 -1.75 13.41 -15.60
N GLU A 44 -2.87 13.91 -15.13
CA GLU A 44 -3.09 15.35 -14.99
C GLU A 44 -2.25 15.95 -13.86
N GLY A 45 -2.19 15.28 -12.70
CA GLY A 45 -1.43 15.74 -11.54
C GLY A 45 0.08 15.78 -11.79
N LEU A 46 0.63 14.84 -12.58
CA LEU A 46 2.05 14.79 -12.94
C LEU A 46 2.51 15.98 -13.79
N LEU A 47 1.62 16.71 -14.45
CA LEU A 47 1.96 17.97 -15.12
C LEU A 47 2.50 19.02 -14.15
N SER A 48 2.24 18.87 -12.85
CA SER A 48 2.75 19.73 -11.78
C SER A 48 4.01 19.18 -11.08
N LEU A 49 4.63 18.10 -11.60
CA LEU A 49 5.80 17.46 -10.96
C LEU A 49 6.96 18.44 -10.73
N THR A 50 7.29 19.27 -11.71
CA THR A 50 8.37 20.26 -11.57
C THR A 50 8.12 21.21 -10.41
N GLU A 51 6.89 21.63 -10.20
CA GLU A 51 6.53 22.51 -9.10
C GLU A 51 6.54 21.76 -7.76
N ALA A 52 6.03 20.55 -7.74
CA ALA A 52 6.08 19.68 -6.55
C ALA A 52 7.52 19.47 -6.06
N LEU A 53 8.46 19.20 -6.97
CA LEU A 53 9.90 19.04 -6.64
C LEU A 53 10.52 20.34 -6.07
N LYS A 54 10.06 21.52 -6.50
CA LYS A 54 10.56 22.80 -5.98
C LYS A 54 9.99 23.16 -4.61
N THR A 55 8.72 22.82 -4.38
CA THR A 55 7.99 23.25 -3.17
C THR A 55 8.00 22.21 -2.07
N GLY A 56 8.28 20.93 -2.38
CA GLY A 56 8.11 19.81 -1.45
C GLY A 56 6.65 19.56 -1.08
N LYS A 57 5.71 19.95 -1.97
CA LYS A 57 4.26 19.79 -1.77
C LYS A 57 3.65 19.06 -2.95
N PRO A 58 2.52 18.34 -2.75
CA PRO A 58 1.85 17.61 -3.82
C PRO A 58 1.06 18.59 -4.72
N GLU A 59 1.74 19.37 -5.52
CA GLU A 59 1.15 20.45 -6.34
C GLU A 59 0.14 19.91 -7.37
N GLY A 60 0.25 18.62 -7.76
CA GLY A 60 -0.71 17.95 -8.62
C GLY A 60 -2.01 17.56 -7.92
N LEU A 61 -2.03 17.52 -6.58
CA LEU A 61 -3.24 17.24 -5.80
C LEU A 61 -4.38 18.24 -6.08
N LYS A 62 -4.05 19.43 -6.57
CA LYS A 62 -5.05 20.44 -6.97
C LYS A 62 -6.02 19.95 -8.06
N THR A 63 -5.68 18.89 -8.79
CA THR A 63 -6.60 18.21 -9.72
C THR A 63 -7.84 17.68 -8.99
N PHE A 64 -7.66 17.23 -7.74
CA PHE A 64 -8.74 16.67 -6.92
C PHE A 64 -9.21 17.62 -5.81
N SER A 65 -8.30 18.37 -5.20
CA SER A 65 -8.64 19.31 -4.11
C SER A 65 -7.65 20.47 -4.05
N ARG A 66 -8.18 21.67 -3.81
CA ARG A 66 -7.37 22.86 -3.59
C ARG A 66 -7.06 23.15 -2.13
N THR A 67 -7.66 22.40 -1.22
CA THR A 67 -7.59 22.63 0.23
C THR A 67 -6.94 21.50 1.01
N ALA A 68 -6.96 20.29 0.47
CA ALA A 68 -6.34 19.14 1.09
C ALA A 68 -4.81 19.24 1.01
N SER A 69 -4.13 18.77 2.05
CA SER A 69 -2.66 18.68 2.10
C SER A 69 -2.13 17.34 1.60
N THR A 70 -2.97 16.30 1.60
CA THR A 70 -2.67 14.96 1.09
C THR A 70 -3.90 14.34 0.45
N ILE A 71 -3.72 13.30 -0.37
CA ILE A 71 -4.83 12.61 -1.04
C ILE A 71 -5.61 11.68 -0.09
N TYR A 72 -4.98 11.16 0.97
CA TYR A 72 -5.53 10.06 1.77
C TYR A 72 -6.91 10.31 2.39
N PRO A 73 -7.21 11.50 2.94
CA PRO A 73 -8.58 11.79 3.44
C PRO A 73 -9.63 11.92 2.34
N LEU A 74 -9.20 11.98 1.06
CA LEU A 74 -10.09 12.19 -0.08
C LEU A 74 -10.46 10.88 -0.79
N LEU A 75 -9.80 9.76 -0.51
CA LEU A 75 -9.87 8.54 -1.32
C LEU A 75 -11.31 8.10 -1.60
N GLU A 76 -12.15 8.03 -0.57
CA GLU A 76 -13.55 7.64 -0.71
C GLU A 76 -14.42 8.67 -1.46
N THR A 77 -13.95 9.90 -1.58
CA THR A 77 -14.68 11.02 -2.21
C THR A 77 -14.06 11.48 -3.51
N LEU A 78 -13.03 10.82 -4.00
CA LEU A 78 -12.46 11.09 -5.32
C LEU A 78 -13.54 10.96 -6.40
N PRO A 79 -13.50 11.79 -7.46
CA PRO A 79 -14.42 11.63 -8.59
C PRO A 79 -14.15 10.32 -9.32
N GLU A 80 -15.21 9.74 -9.89
CA GLU A 80 -15.04 8.63 -10.84
C GLU A 80 -14.50 9.16 -12.19
N PRO A 81 -13.59 8.41 -12.88
CA PRO A 81 -13.14 7.05 -12.53
C PRO A 81 -11.94 6.98 -11.55
N ALA A 82 -11.37 8.10 -11.13
CA ALA A 82 -10.16 8.13 -10.31
C ALA A 82 -10.29 7.32 -9.00
N ARG A 83 -11.47 7.37 -8.35
CA ARG A 83 -11.73 6.58 -7.14
C ARG A 83 -11.61 5.08 -7.41
N THR A 84 -12.32 4.58 -8.40
CA THR A 84 -12.27 3.16 -8.77
C THR A 84 -10.86 2.75 -9.18
N SER A 85 -10.17 3.53 -9.99
CA SER A 85 -8.82 3.22 -10.47
C SER A 85 -7.78 3.22 -9.33
N TRP A 86 -7.94 4.09 -8.32
CA TRP A 86 -7.06 4.11 -7.16
C TRP A 86 -7.22 2.84 -6.31
N PHE A 87 -8.46 2.48 -5.94
CA PHE A 87 -8.71 1.28 -5.13
C PHE A 87 -8.41 -0.01 -5.88
N ASP A 88 -8.69 -0.08 -7.18
CA ASP A 88 -8.33 -1.23 -8.02
C ASP A 88 -6.82 -1.46 -8.04
N TYR A 89 -6.02 -0.38 -8.13
CA TYR A 89 -4.57 -0.45 -8.10
C TYR A 89 -4.06 -0.93 -6.72
N ASP A 90 -4.50 -0.29 -5.65
CA ASP A 90 -4.13 -0.63 -4.28
C ASP A 90 -4.44 -2.11 -3.97
N HIS A 91 -5.66 -2.54 -4.21
CA HIS A 91 -6.10 -3.91 -3.94
C HIS A 91 -5.47 -4.96 -4.86
N PHE A 92 -5.18 -4.62 -6.12
CA PHE A 92 -4.53 -5.55 -7.03
C PHE A 92 -3.15 -5.98 -6.53
N TYR A 93 -2.40 -5.05 -5.97
CA TYR A 93 -1.06 -5.34 -5.47
C TYR A 93 -1.08 -5.89 -4.04
N SER A 94 -1.92 -5.38 -3.15
CA SER A 94 -1.90 -5.74 -1.73
C SER A 94 -2.63 -7.05 -1.39
N ASP A 95 -3.81 -7.31 -1.99
CA ASP A 95 -4.70 -8.37 -1.50
C ASP A 95 -4.12 -9.79 -1.64
N HIS A 96 -3.31 -10.05 -2.65
CA HIS A 96 -2.79 -11.39 -2.95
C HIS A 96 -1.60 -11.81 -2.08
N VAL A 97 -0.91 -10.87 -1.46
CA VAL A 97 0.30 -11.18 -0.70
C VAL A 97 0.01 -11.74 0.69
N PHE A 98 -1.13 -11.41 1.29
CA PHE A 98 -1.46 -11.80 2.66
C PHE A 98 -1.55 -13.32 2.85
N GLU A 99 -2.00 -14.06 1.83
CA GLU A 99 -2.06 -15.52 1.85
C GLU A 99 -0.66 -16.17 1.92
N GLU A 100 0.36 -15.51 1.38
CA GLU A 100 1.75 -15.95 1.47
C GLU A 100 2.40 -15.52 2.80
N GLU A 101 2.08 -14.33 3.30
CA GLU A 101 2.71 -13.71 4.46
C GLU A 101 2.20 -14.26 5.80
N LEU A 102 0.90 -14.51 5.94
CA LEU A 102 0.32 -15.01 7.19
C LEU A 102 0.92 -16.36 7.63
N PRO A 103 1.15 -17.35 6.74
CA PRO A 103 1.88 -18.57 7.10
C PRO A 103 3.33 -18.33 7.51
N ILE A 104 4.02 -17.37 6.88
CA ILE A 104 5.40 -17.00 7.25
C ILE A 104 5.37 -16.40 8.65
N LEU A 105 4.52 -15.41 8.88
CA LEU A 105 4.36 -14.75 10.17
C LEU A 105 4.05 -15.75 11.28
N ARG A 106 3.12 -16.70 11.03
CA ARG A 106 2.76 -17.77 11.98
C ARG A 106 3.92 -18.69 12.32
N ARG A 107 4.80 -18.97 11.36
CA ARG A 107 5.99 -19.81 11.56
C ARG A 107 7.07 -19.09 12.37
N GLU A 108 7.19 -17.79 12.17
CA GLU A 108 8.23 -16.95 12.81
C GLU A 108 7.86 -16.46 14.20
N THR A 109 6.56 -16.32 14.48
CA THR A 109 6.03 -15.85 15.75
C THR A 109 4.69 -16.46 16.09
N SER A 110 4.46 -16.71 17.38
CA SER A 110 3.15 -17.10 17.87
C SER A 110 2.33 -15.85 18.20
N PHE A 111 1.14 -15.73 17.64
CA PHE A 111 0.30 -14.56 17.87
C PHE A 111 -1.18 -14.92 17.93
N ARG A 112 -1.95 -14.15 18.67
CA ARG A 112 -3.42 -14.17 18.73
C ARG A 112 -4.01 -12.77 18.58
N SER A 113 -3.19 -11.74 18.79
CA SER A 113 -3.61 -10.33 18.69
C SER A 113 -2.71 -9.60 17.70
N VAL A 114 -3.34 -8.91 16.75
CA VAL A 114 -2.66 -8.11 15.72
C VAL A 114 -3.20 -6.69 15.74
N CYS A 115 -2.32 -5.69 15.70
CA CYS A 115 -2.69 -4.33 15.37
C CYS A 115 -2.32 -4.06 13.91
N ASP A 116 -3.33 -3.85 13.07
CA ASP A 116 -3.19 -3.48 11.67
C ASP A 116 -3.15 -1.96 11.56
N VAL A 117 -1.93 -1.42 11.48
CA VAL A 117 -1.68 0.04 11.44
C VAL A 117 -1.75 0.52 9.99
N GLY A 118 -2.69 1.40 9.68
CA GLY A 118 -3.00 1.78 8.31
C GLY A 118 -3.81 0.70 7.57
N GLY A 119 -4.69 -0.01 8.28
CA GLY A 119 -5.44 -1.15 7.74
C GLY A 119 -6.51 -0.81 6.70
N ASN A 120 -6.67 0.48 6.34
CA ASN A 120 -7.54 0.98 5.28
C ASN A 120 -8.95 0.37 5.38
N THR A 121 -9.42 -0.30 4.35
CA THR A 121 -10.75 -0.94 4.30
C THR A 121 -10.83 -2.29 5.01
N GLY A 122 -9.77 -2.70 5.76
CA GLY A 122 -9.75 -3.91 6.59
C GLY A 122 -9.42 -5.21 5.86
N LYS A 123 -8.82 -5.15 4.68
CA LYS A 123 -8.51 -6.35 3.86
C LYS A 123 -7.59 -7.33 4.57
N PHE A 124 -6.46 -6.84 5.14
CA PHE A 124 -5.58 -7.69 5.93
C PHE A 124 -6.28 -8.26 7.17
N ALA A 125 -7.03 -7.44 7.89
CA ALA A 125 -7.76 -7.88 9.08
C ALA A 125 -8.75 -9.01 8.77
N LEU A 126 -9.47 -8.93 7.64
CA LEU A 126 -10.36 -9.98 7.16
C LEU A 126 -9.58 -11.26 6.79
N ALA A 127 -8.46 -11.12 6.08
CA ALA A 127 -7.60 -12.24 5.71
C ALA A 127 -7.00 -12.94 6.95
N ALA A 128 -6.48 -12.17 7.92
CA ALA A 128 -5.93 -12.71 9.17
C ALA A 128 -7.00 -13.44 10.00
N ALA A 129 -8.22 -12.90 10.10
CA ALA A 129 -9.33 -13.54 10.78
C ALA A 129 -9.83 -14.79 10.06
N ALA A 130 -9.73 -14.87 8.74
CA ALA A 130 -10.03 -16.07 7.97
C ALA A 130 -8.94 -17.14 8.08
N PHE A 131 -7.67 -16.70 8.16
CA PHE A 131 -6.51 -17.59 8.30
C PHE A 131 -6.52 -18.37 9.61
N ASP A 132 -6.90 -17.75 10.73
CA ASP A 132 -6.93 -18.40 12.04
C ASP A 132 -8.15 -17.91 12.85
N PRO A 133 -9.04 -18.83 13.30
CA PRO A 133 -10.25 -18.47 14.06
C PRO A 133 -9.95 -17.86 15.43
N ASP A 134 -8.77 -18.06 15.99
CA ASP A 134 -8.36 -17.54 17.30
C ASP A 134 -7.68 -16.15 17.22
N VAL A 135 -7.44 -15.64 16.01
CA VAL A 135 -6.83 -14.31 15.81
C VAL A 135 -7.86 -13.20 15.97
N HIS A 136 -7.48 -12.21 16.74
CA HIS A 136 -8.19 -10.94 16.90
C HIS A 136 -7.34 -9.82 16.29
N VAL A 137 -7.97 -8.94 15.54
CA VAL A 137 -7.29 -7.80 14.89
C VAL A 137 -7.89 -6.49 15.39
N THR A 138 -7.02 -5.51 15.63
CA THR A 138 -7.44 -4.12 15.84
C THR A 138 -6.89 -3.28 14.70
N ILE A 139 -7.77 -2.66 13.91
CA ILE A 139 -7.38 -1.72 12.84
C ILE A 139 -7.15 -0.35 13.48
N ALA A 140 -5.94 0.19 13.36
CA ALA A 140 -5.59 1.54 13.77
C ALA A 140 -5.38 2.42 12.52
N ASP A 141 -6.37 3.27 12.22
CA ASP A 141 -6.37 4.12 11.02
C ASP A 141 -7.20 5.40 11.24
N LEU A 142 -7.19 6.28 10.24
CA LEU A 142 -8.01 7.50 10.25
C LEU A 142 -9.50 7.16 10.45
N PRO A 143 -10.28 8.04 11.09
CA PRO A 143 -11.69 7.79 11.36
C PRO A 143 -12.51 7.43 10.12
N GLU A 144 -12.20 8.03 8.98
CA GLU A 144 -12.87 7.79 7.70
C GLU A 144 -12.61 6.37 7.18
N GLN A 145 -11.36 5.90 7.28
CA GLN A 145 -10.97 4.54 6.88
C GLN A 145 -11.59 3.50 7.82
N CYS A 146 -11.54 3.75 9.13
CA CYS A 146 -12.21 2.91 10.11
C CYS A 146 -13.73 2.80 9.84
N ALA A 147 -14.37 3.88 9.41
CA ALA A 147 -15.80 3.85 9.05
C ALA A 147 -16.05 2.95 7.83
N ALA A 148 -15.22 3.03 6.79
CA ALA A 148 -15.30 2.16 5.61
C ALA A 148 -15.03 0.68 5.96
N ALA A 149 -14.03 0.40 6.80
CA ALA A 149 -13.72 -0.95 7.27
C ALA A 149 -14.88 -1.56 8.08
N LYS A 150 -15.58 -0.76 8.89
CA LYS A 150 -16.67 -1.20 9.76
C LYS A 150 -17.78 -1.92 9.00
N GLU A 151 -18.18 -1.40 7.85
CA GLU A 151 -19.24 -2.00 7.04
C GLU A 151 -18.80 -3.38 6.52
N LYS A 152 -17.59 -3.46 5.95
CA LYS A 152 -17.05 -4.73 5.43
C LYS A 152 -16.86 -5.79 6.52
N ILE A 153 -16.42 -5.39 7.70
CA ILE A 153 -16.28 -6.28 8.87
C ILE A 153 -17.64 -6.81 9.33
N ALA A 154 -18.66 -5.96 9.35
CA ALA A 154 -20.01 -6.36 9.73
C ALA A 154 -20.63 -7.31 8.70
N ASP A 155 -20.48 -7.04 7.41
CA ASP A 155 -20.96 -7.90 6.32
C ASP A 155 -20.29 -9.28 6.34
N ALA A 156 -19.01 -9.35 6.75
CA ALA A 156 -18.28 -10.59 6.95
C ALA A 156 -18.64 -11.33 8.27
N GLY A 157 -19.46 -10.73 9.15
CA GLY A 157 -19.82 -11.30 10.45
C GLY A 157 -18.66 -11.36 11.46
N LEU A 158 -17.63 -10.54 11.29
CA LEU A 158 -16.38 -10.58 12.05
C LEU A 158 -16.25 -9.47 13.13
N SER A 159 -17.32 -8.73 13.43
CA SER A 159 -17.29 -7.61 14.40
C SER A 159 -16.91 -8.02 15.83
N SER A 160 -16.98 -9.30 16.18
CA SER A 160 -16.52 -9.81 17.49
C SER A 160 -15.01 -10.06 17.56
N ARG A 161 -14.34 -10.13 16.39
CA ARG A 161 -12.89 -10.45 16.31
C ARG A 161 -12.06 -9.32 15.71
N ILE A 162 -12.68 -8.37 15.02
CA ILE A 162 -12.00 -7.23 14.44
C ILE A 162 -12.53 -5.95 15.09
N ALA A 163 -11.67 -5.29 15.85
CA ALA A 163 -11.94 -4.02 16.51
C ALA A 163 -11.38 -2.85 15.67
N LEU A 164 -11.88 -1.65 15.93
CA LEU A 164 -11.42 -0.42 15.29
C LEU A 164 -10.86 0.53 16.34
N ASN A 165 -9.72 1.13 16.04
CA ASN A 165 -9.06 2.19 16.83
C ASN A 165 -8.86 3.44 15.96
N PRO A 166 -9.90 4.28 15.78
CA PRO A 166 -9.77 5.48 14.95
C PRO A 166 -8.74 6.44 15.52
N CYS A 167 -7.65 6.68 14.79
CA CYS A 167 -6.59 7.59 15.21
C CYS A 167 -5.84 8.18 14.01
N ASP A 168 -5.28 9.37 14.21
CA ASP A 168 -4.27 9.94 13.31
C ASP A 168 -2.89 9.59 13.87
N ILE A 169 -2.20 8.64 13.26
CA ILE A 169 -0.93 8.12 13.76
C ILE A 169 0.15 9.21 13.95
N LEU A 170 0.11 10.27 13.14
CA LEU A 170 1.04 11.40 13.26
C LEU A 170 0.75 12.30 14.47
N LYS A 171 -0.45 12.20 15.05
CA LYS A 171 -0.87 13.01 16.22
C LYS A 171 -1.00 12.18 17.49
N SER A 172 -0.99 10.85 17.36
CA SER A 172 -1.16 9.93 18.48
C SER A 172 0.05 9.85 19.40
N SER A 173 -0.22 9.41 20.62
CA SER A 173 0.75 8.97 21.63
C SER A 173 0.65 7.45 21.84
N PRO A 174 1.63 6.80 22.49
CA PRO A 174 1.53 5.36 22.77
C PRO A 174 0.28 4.94 23.54
N ALA A 175 -0.28 5.82 24.35
CA ALA A 175 -1.49 5.57 25.13
C ALA A 175 -2.78 5.56 24.28
N ASP A 176 -2.73 6.11 23.07
CA ASP A 176 -3.86 6.13 22.13
C ASP A 176 -3.93 4.85 21.29
N LEU A 177 -2.90 4.00 21.37
CA LEU A 177 -2.82 2.74 20.63
C LEU A 177 -3.25 1.55 21.51
N PRO A 178 -3.72 0.43 20.89
CA PRO A 178 -4.19 -0.73 21.66
C PRO A 178 -3.04 -1.41 22.40
N GLY A 179 -3.31 -1.89 23.61
CA GLY A 179 -2.40 -2.73 24.39
C GLY A 179 -2.62 -4.23 24.16
N GLY A 180 -1.67 -5.07 24.63
CA GLY A 180 -1.78 -6.53 24.56
C GLY A 180 -1.68 -7.09 23.14
N ILE A 181 -0.93 -6.43 22.27
CA ILE A 181 -0.75 -6.80 20.86
C ILE A 181 0.51 -7.65 20.70
N ASP A 182 0.38 -8.81 20.07
CA ASP A 182 1.50 -9.71 19.75
C ASP A 182 2.23 -9.29 18.49
N VAL A 183 1.49 -8.84 17.46
CA VAL A 183 2.03 -8.41 16.16
C VAL A 183 1.51 -7.03 15.81
N TRP A 184 2.42 -6.12 15.52
CA TRP A 184 2.13 -4.83 14.91
C TRP A 184 2.40 -4.94 13.43
N TRP A 185 1.34 -4.89 12.64
CA TRP A 185 1.37 -5.07 11.20
C TRP A 185 1.26 -3.73 10.49
N MET A 186 2.12 -3.51 9.50
CA MET A 186 2.09 -2.37 8.58
C MET A 186 2.30 -2.87 7.15
N SER A 187 1.37 -2.61 6.26
CA SER A 187 1.45 -3.05 4.87
C SER A 187 1.25 -1.88 3.93
N GLN A 188 2.26 -1.58 3.12
CA GLN A 188 2.26 -0.45 2.17
C GLN A 188 1.73 0.83 2.85
N PHE A 189 2.23 1.08 4.03
CA PHE A 189 1.79 2.16 4.89
C PHE A 189 2.89 3.18 5.16
N LEU A 190 4.11 2.72 5.45
CA LEU A 190 5.21 3.62 5.76
C LEU A 190 5.72 4.38 4.53
N ASP A 191 5.53 3.84 3.33
CA ASP A 191 5.79 4.50 2.05
C ASP A 191 4.88 5.74 1.80
N CYS A 192 3.84 5.91 2.62
CA CYS A 192 3.00 7.11 2.63
C CYS A 192 3.59 8.28 3.42
N PHE A 193 4.80 8.15 4.01
CA PHE A 193 5.39 9.13 4.92
C PHE A 193 6.83 9.47 4.53
N SER A 194 7.33 10.65 4.98
CA SER A 194 8.76 10.93 4.90
C SER A 194 9.56 10.01 5.84
N ASN A 195 10.87 9.89 5.63
CA ASN A 195 11.74 9.09 6.49
C ASN A 195 11.64 9.50 7.96
N GLU A 196 11.58 10.79 8.25
CA GLU A 196 11.45 11.32 9.61
C GLU A 196 10.09 10.95 10.23
N GLN A 197 9.03 11.00 9.43
CA GLN A 197 7.70 10.58 9.85
C GLN A 197 7.64 9.08 10.07
N ALA A 198 8.21 8.27 9.16
CA ALA A 198 8.31 6.82 9.31
C ALA A 198 9.07 6.42 10.59
N VAL A 199 10.21 7.04 10.87
CA VAL A 199 10.96 6.82 12.14
C VAL A 199 10.12 7.21 13.34
N ARG A 200 9.36 8.31 13.27
CA ARG A 200 8.47 8.74 14.35
C ARG A 200 7.34 7.73 14.59
N ILE A 201 6.70 7.25 13.55
CA ILE A 201 5.63 6.22 13.62
C ILE A 201 6.20 4.93 14.21
N LEU A 202 7.33 4.48 13.71
CA LEU A 202 8.01 3.28 14.22
C LEU A 202 8.35 3.40 15.71
N ARG A 203 8.85 4.56 16.16
CA ARG A 203 9.10 4.82 17.60
C ARG A 203 7.82 4.81 18.41
N LEU A 204 6.78 5.44 17.93
CA LEU A 204 5.46 5.45 18.56
C LEU A 204 4.96 4.03 18.80
N VAL A 205 5.00 3.20 17.74
CA VAL A 205 4.59 1.79 17.82
C VAL A 205 5.50 1.01 18.76
N ARG A 206 6.83 1.16 18.66
CA ARG A 206 7.77 0.52 19.58
C ARG A 206 7.45 0.83 21.06
N ASP A 207 7.11 2.07 21.35
CA ASP A 207 6.82 2.51 22.72
C ASP A 207 5.47 1.97 23.23
N ALA A 208 4.53 1.65 22.30
CA ALA A 208 3.27 0.98 22.63
C ALA A 208 3.39 -0.56 22.69
N MET A 209 4.42 -1.15 22.08
CA MET A 209 4.60 -2.61 21.99
C MET A 209 4.95 -3.22 23.35
N GLU A 210 4.44 -4.42 23.60
CA GLU A 210 4.94 -5.31 24.64
C GLU A 210 6.36 -5.82 24.30
N GLU A 211 7.12 -6.26 25.31
CA GLU A 211 8.52 -6.70 25.14
C GLU A 211 8.67 -7.89 24.16
N ARG A 212 7.68 -8.78 24.11
CA ARG A 212 7.71 -9.96 23.24
C ARG A 212 7.01 -9.76 21.91
N ALA A 213 6.38 -8.61 21.71
CA ALA A 213 5.69 -8.31 20.48
C ALA A 213 6.69 -8.13 19.33
N VAL A 214 6.24 -8.41 18.11
CA VAL A 214 7.01 -8.17 16.90
C VAL A 214 6.36 -7.11 16.04
N LEU A 215 7.19 -6.39 15.31
CA LEU A 215 6.78 -5.55 14.19
C LEU A 215 6.90 -6.37 12.90
N ALA A 216 5.85 -6.42 12.11
CA ALA A 216 5.85 -7.01 10.79
C ALA A 216 5.51 -5.93 9.77
N VAL A 217 6.42 -5.68 8.83
CA VAL A 217 6.24 -4.66 7.78
C VAL A 217 6.28 -5.33 6.43
N ASN A 218 5.25 -5.09 5.63
CA ASN A 218 5.16 -5.49 4.24
C ASN A 218 5.27 -4.24 3.36
N GLU A 219 6.36 -4.15 2.59
CA GLU A 219 6.62 -3.02 1.69
C GLU A 219 7.13 -3.49 0.34
N ILE A 220 7.07 -2.60 -0.65
CA ILE A 220 7.66 -2.81 -1.97
C ILE A 220 8.94 -1.97 -2.05
N PHE A 221 10.08 -2.63 -2.32
CA PHE A 221 11.36 -1.97 -2.52
C PHE A 221 11.82 -2.14 -3.97
N GLY A 222 12.17 -1.04 -4.66
CA GLY A 222 12.68 -1.07 -6.03
C GLY A 222 13.95 -1.91 -6.16
N ASP A 223 14.89 -1.74 -5.23
CA ASP A 223 16.18 -2.44 -5.20
C ASP A 223 16.09 -3.95 -4.82
N ARG A 224 14.91 -4.43 -4.42
CA ARG A 224 14.67 -5.86 -4.12
C ARG A 224 13.81 -6.56 -5.16
N GLN A 225 13.52 -5.90 -6.26
CA GLN A 225 12.79 -6.52 -7.37
C GLN A 225 13.68 -7.52 -8.13
N ARG A 226 13.06 -8.61 -8.61
CA ARG A 226 13.76 -9.66 -9.35
C ARG A 226 14.19 -9.24 -10.76
N ARG A 227 13.64 -8.16 -11.29
CA ARG A 227 13.87 -7.68 -12.67
C ARG A 227 14.06 -6.18 -12.67
N ASP A 228 15.02 -5.69 -13.43
CA ASP A 228 15.30 -4.25 -13.58
C ASP A 228 14.07 -3.46 -14.06
N THR A 229 13.25 -4.06 -14.93
CA THR A 229 12.00 -3.42 -15.38
C THR A 229 10.98 -3.27 -14.26
N ALA A 230 10.89 -4.21 -13.32
CA ALA A 230 10.03 -4.09 -12.16
C ALA A 230 10.56 -3.04 -11.18
N ALA A 231 11.88 -3.00 -10.95
CA ALA A 231 12.54 -1.96 -10.18
C ALA A 231 12.22 -0.56 -10.74
N LEU A 232 12.38 -0.38 -12.05
CA LEU A 232 12.06 0.90 -12.71
C LEU A 232 10.59 1.31 -12.51
N VAL A 233 9.64 0.36 -12.63
CA VAL A 233 8.21 0.65 -12.44
C VAL A 233 7.93 1.10 -11.01
N VAL A 234 8.52 0.45 -10.00
CA VAL A 234 8.39 0.86 -8.59
C VAL A 234 8.95 2.27 -8.37
N ASP A 235 10.13 2.55 -8.93
CA ASP A 235 10.75 3.87 -8.82
C ASP A 235 9.90 4.96 -9.52
N GLU A 236 9.35 4.67 -10.71
CA GLU A 236 8.47 5.59 -11.44
C GLU A 236 7.14 5.84 -10.71
N CYS A 237 6.57 4.84 -10.05
CA CYS A 237 5.37 5.03 -9.21
C CYS A 237 5.61 6.02 -8.06
N SER A 238 6.85 6.20 -7.62
CA SER A 238 7.21 7.20 -6.61
C SER A 238 6.89 8.64 -7.04
N LEU A 239 6.76 8.90 -8.33
CA LEU A 239 6.34 10.20 -8.85
C LEU A 239 4.91 10.58 -8.45
N TYR A 240 4.03 9.56 -8.29
CA TYR A 240 2.68 9.77 -7.76
C TYR A 240 2.71 10.34 -6.34
N PHE A 241 3.52 9.76 -5.46
CA PHE A 241 3.66 10.25 -4.08
C PHE A 241 4.16 11.70 -4.07
N THR A 242 5.19 11.99 -4.86
CA THR A 242 5.80 13.32 -4.93
C THR A 242 4.85 14.37 -5.50
N ALA A 243 4.16 14.07 -6.60
CA ALA A 243 3.38 15.09 -7.31
C ALA A 243 1.94 15.21 -6.78
N ILE A 244 1.34 14.13 -6.25
CA ILE A 244 -0.10 14.06 -6.02
C ILE A 244 -0.44 13.63 -4.60
N ALA A 245 0.18 12.56 -4.06
CA ALA A 245 -0.28 11.98 -2.82
C ALA A 245 0.01 12.89 -1.60
N ASN A 246 1.27 13.27 -1.38
CA ASN A 246 1.67 14.05 -0.20
C ASN A 246 2.91 14.94 -0.39
N GLY A 247 3.68 14.77 -1.47
CA GLY A 247 4.84 15.58 -1.80
C GLY A 247 6.14 15.21 -1.08
N VAL A 248 6.13 14.28 -0.15
CA VAL A 248 7.27 14.00 0.76
C VAL A 248 7.65 12.53 0.85
N SER A 249 6.86 11.63 0.28
CA SER A 249 7.11 10.19 0.34
C SER A 249 7.40 9.56 -1.02
N ARG A 250 7.79 8.31 -1.00
CA ARG A 250 8.08 7.45 -2.14
C ARG A 250 8.17 6.01 -1.69
N PHE A 251 8.22 5.08 -2.62
CA PHE A 251 8.71 3.74 -2.30
C PHE A 251 10.14 3.82 -1.78
N PHE A 252 10.43 3.09 -0.72
CA PHE A 252 11.74 3.09 -0.08
C PHE A 252 12.77 2.33 -0.90
N ASN A 253 14.04 2.74 -0.75
CA ASN A 253 15.16 1.84 -0.94
C ASN A 253 15.31 0.97 0.32
N SER A 254 15.61 -0.32 0.18
CA SER A 254 15.65 -1.23 1.33
C SER A 254 16.72 -0.87 2.36
N ALA A 255 17.88 -0.39 1.93
CA ALA A 255 18.94 0.04 2.86
C ALA A 255 18.49 1.24 3.69
N GLU A 256 17.86 2.22 3.08
CA GLU A 256 17.31 3.40 3.75
C GLU A 256 16.20 3.02 4.74
N PHE A 257 15.33 2.07 4.37
CA PHE A 257 14.31 1.58 5.28
C PHE A 257 14.88 0.86 6.50
N MET A 258 15.95 0.05 6.31
CA MET A 258 16.67 -0.57 7.42
C MET A 258 17.30 0.47 8.37
N GLU A 259 17.77 1.61 7.85
CA GLU A 259 18.23 2.73 8.68
C GLU A 259 17.08 3.34 9.48
N CYS A 260 15.88 3.48 8.91
CA CYS A 260 14.70 3.94 9.63
C CYS A 260 14.31 3.00 10.77
N LEU A 261 14.30 1.67 10.54
CA LEU A 261 14.06 0.66 11.59
C LEU A 261 15.09 0.75 12.72
N SER A 262 16.36 0.81 12.37
CA SER A 262 17.46 0.94 13.33
C SER A 262 17.35 2.24 14.14
N ALA A 263 17.11 3.37 13.48
CA ALA A 263 16.93 4.67 14.10
C ALA A 263 15.72 4.71 15.04
N ALA A 264 14.70 3.89 14.77
CA ALA A 264 13.54 3.75 15.62
C ALA A 264 13.78 2.78 16.80
N GLY A 265 14.91 2.05 16.84
CA GLY A 265 15.23 1.09 17.90
C GLY A 265 14.64 -0.30 17.65
N PHE A 266 14.55 -0.69 16.38
CA PHE A 266 14.21 -2.05 15.96
C PHE A 266 15.44 -2.79 15.45
N LYS A 267 15.45 -4.10 15.63
CA LYS A 267 16.38 -5.04 15.06
C LYS A 267 15.63 -6.01 14.16
N VAL A 268 16.05 -6.12 12.90
CA VAL A 268 15.47 -7.08 11.97
C VAL A 268 15.79 -8.50 12.41
N LYS A 269 14.75 -9.31 12.54
CA LYS A 269 14.81 -10.73 12.88
C LYS A 269 14.86 -11.59 11.61
N SER A 270 14.00 -11.31 10.66
CA SER A 270 13.95 -12.00 9.36
C SER A 270 13.44 -11.09 8.25
N LEU A 271 13.74 -11.48 7.02
CA LEU A 271 13.36 -10.77 5.81
C LEU A 271 13.04 -11.79 4.70
N HIS A 272 11.88 -11.61 4.07
CA HIS A 272 11.36 -12.51 3.03
C HIS A 272 11.00 -11.72 1.79
N ASP A 273 11.78 -11.90 0.72
CA ASP A 273 11.61 -11.20 -0.55
C ASP A 273 10.74 -11.94 -1.55
N GLY A 274 10.19 -11.18 -2.48
CA GLY A 274 9.53 -11.69 -3.69
C GLY A 274 8.22 -12.40 -3.41
N LEU A 275 7.52 -11.95 -2.38
CA LEU A 275 6.17 -12.38 -2.04
C LEU A 275 5.18 -11.70 -2.98
N GLY A 276 4.09 -12.38 -3.31
CA GLY A 276 3.08 -11.83 -4.22
C GLY A 276 3.70 -11.26 -5.51
N LEU A 277 3.44 -10.00 -5.78
CA LEU A 277 3.92 -9.29 -6.97
C LEU A 277 5.22 -8.49 -6.73
N GLY A 278 6.01 -8.84 -5.73
CA GLY A 278 7.32 -8.21 -5.46
C GLY A 278 7.43 -7.56 -4.09
N HIS A 279 6.60 -7.96 -3.15
CA HIS A 279 6.66 -7.50 -1.77
C HIS A 279 7.81 -8.13 -0.98
N THR A 280 8.19 -7.44 0.07
CA THR A 280 9.16 -7.90 1.06
C THR A 280 8.52 -7.81 2.44
N LEU A 281 8.40 -8.94 3.13
CA LEU A 281 8.00 -9.00 4.53
C LEU A 281 9.24 -8.90 5.42
N ILE A 282 9.24 -7.92 6.31
CA ILE A 282 10.28 -7.72 7.32
C ILE A 282 9.65 -7.99 8.70
N ILE A 283 10.25 -8.88 9.47
CA ILE A 283 9.90 -9.10 10.87
C ILE A 283 11.01 -8.55 11.74
N ALA A 284 10.65 -7.66 12.67
CA ALA A 284 11.58 -6.99 13.55
C ALA A 284 11.12 -7.06 15.01
N GLU A 285 12.07 -6.98 15.93
CA GLU A 285 11.87 -6.95 17.37
C GLU A 285 12.51 -5.69 17.96
N LYS A 286 12.16 -5.32 19.18
CA LYS A 286 12.84 -4.23 19.91
C LYS A 286 14.34 -4.55 20.02
N ALA A 287 15.20 -3.54 19.79
CA ALA A 287 16.66 -3.68 19.85
C ALA A 287 17.18 -3.68 21.30
#